data_ed4ee262a57b5e9fdf3f02e1311fc37c
#
_entry.id   ed4ee262a57b5e9fdf3f02e1311fc37c
#
_cell.length_a   1.000
_cell.length_b   1.000
_cell.length_c   1.000
_cell.angle_alpha   90.00
_cell.angle_beta   90.00
_cell.angle_gamma   90.00
#
_symmetry.space_group_name_H-M   'P 1'
#
loop_
_entity.id
_entity.type
_entity.pdbx_description
1 polymer ?
#
loop_
_entity_poly.entity_id
_entity_poly.type
_entity_poly.pdbx_seq_one_letter_code
_entity_poly.pdbx_strand_id
1 'polypeptide(L)'
;MNTTEHTNGILDSLLRGELSAVETYGHAIHKFTESPLHSVLWEIRREHINSAQILRDLMHQHGGEPSTSSGSWGSLAGTVETVAAWFGLDFALAALQQGEKHGIREYHEALLDHNVGHVVKDAIRDQLLPPLHRHVELLAHS
;
A
#
# COMPACT_ATOMS: atom_id res chain seq x y z
N MET A 1 -12.13 23.31 6.57
CA MET A 1 -11.23 22.64 5.64
C MET A 1 -11.77 22.79 4.23
N ASN A 2 -10.96 23.26 3.30
CA ASN A 2 -11.40 23.36 1.90
C ASN A 2 -11.22 22.01 1.18
N THR A 3 -11.79 21.88 -0.03
CA THR A 3 -11.75 20.64 -0.80
C THR A 3 -10.32 20.20 -1.13
N THR A 4 -9.41 21.14 -1.42
CA THR A 4 -8.02 20.83 -1.72
C THR A 4 -7.29 20.25 -0.51
N GLU A 5 -7.48 20.83 0.67
CA GLU A 5 -6.89 20.31 1.92
C GLU A 5 -7.44 18.92 2.23
N HIS A 6 -8.74 18.72 2.05
CA HIS A 6 -9.38 17.44 2.25
C HIS A 6 -8.79 16.38 1.31
N THR A 7 -8.68 16.69 0.02
CA THR A 7 -8.10 15.78 -0.98
C THR A 7 -6.65 15.45 -0.65
N ASN A 8 -5.84 16.44 -0.29
CA ASN A 8 -4.44 16.20 0.08
C ASN A 8 -4.33 15.35 1.34
N GLY A 9 -5.25 15.51 2.30
CA GLY A 9 -5.29 14.67 3.49
C GLY A 9 -5.55 13.21 3.14
N ILE A 10 -6.48 12.95 2.23
CA ILE A 10 -6.79 11.59 1.75
C ILE A 10 -5.60 11.02 0.99
N LEU A 11 -5.03 11.78 0.06
CA LEU A 11 -3.88 11.34 -0.72
C LEU A 11 -2.68 11.01 0.18
N ASP A 12 -2.43 11.82 1.20
CA ASP A 12 -1.34 11.58 2.13
C ASP A 12 -1.57 10.33 2.97
N SER A 13 -2.80 10.08 3.39
CA SER A 13 -3.16 8.85 4.11
C SER A 13 -2.92 7.62 3.24
N LEU A 14 -3.34 7.66 1.98
CA LEU A 14 -3.09 6.58 1.02
C LEU A 14 -1.60 6.40 0.77
N LEU A 15 -0.85 7.49 0.64
CA LEU A 15 0.60 7.46 0.47
C LEU A 15 1.29 6.77 1.65
N ARG A 16 0.92 7.11 2.88
CA ARG A 16 1.50 6.47 4.06
C ARG A 16 1.19 4.98 4.09
N GLY A 17 0.01 4.58 3.63
CA GLY A 17 -0.33 3.16 3.47
C GLY A 17 0.59 2.45 2.48
N GLU A 18 0.86 3.08 1.33
CA GLU A 18 1.79 2.54 0.34
C GLU A 18 3.23 2.47 0.88
N LEU A 19 3.67 3.50 1.60
CA LEU A 19 5.00 3.50 2.22
C LEU A 19 5.13 2.41 3.28
N SER A 20 4.06 2.16 4.05
CA SER A 20 4.01 1.05 5.00
C SER A 20 4.16 -0.29 4.29
N ALA A 21 3.50 -0.46 3.14
CA ALA A 21 3.63 -1.66 2.33
C ALA A 21 5.07 -1.84 1.84
N VAL A 22 5.70 -0.79 1.34
CA VAL A 22 7.11 -0.82 0.89
C VAL A 22 8.01 -1.32 2.01
N GLU A 23 7.85 -0.79 3.22
CA GLU A 23 8.63 -1.21 4.39
C GLU A 23 8.34 -2.67 4.76
N THR A 24 7.07 -3.04 4.79
CA THR A 24 6.60 -4.38 5.17
C THR A 24 7.15 -5.45 4.22
N TYR A 25 7.03 -5.22 2.91
CA TYR A 25 7.57 -6.16 1.91
C TYR A 25 9.10 -6.19 1.94
N GLY A 26 9.76 -5.08 2.28
CA GLY A 26 11.20 -5.06 2.50
C GLY A 26 11.63 -6.02 3.60
N HIS A 27 10.90 -6.03 4.71
CA HIS A 27 11.16 -6.97 5.81
C HIS A 27 10.87 -8.42 5.40
N ALA A 28 9.77 -8.66 4.68
CA ALA A 28 9.43 -10.01 4.21
C ALA A 28 10.48 -10.55 3.23
N ILE A 29 10.94 -9.73 2.31
CA ILE A 29 11.99 -10.10 1.35
C ILE A 29 13.26 -10.50 2.08
N HIS A 30 13.66 -9.73 3.08
CA HIS A 30 14.85 -10.00 3.87
C HIS A 30 14.70 -11.29 4.70
N LYS A 31 13.52 -11.56 5.22
CA LYS A 31 13.22 -12.73 6.05
C LYS A 31 13.13 -14.02 5.23
N PHE A 32 12.55 -13.98 4.03
CA PHE A 32 12.26 -15.17 3.23
C PHE A 32 13.11 -15.27 1.96
N THR A 33 14.43 -15.12 2.11
CA THR A 33 15.38 -15.14 1.00
C THR A 33 15.41 -16.48 0.25
N GLU A 34 15.14 -17.58 0.95
CA GLU A 34 15.17 -18.93 0.37
C GLU A 34 13.81 -19.38 -0.20
N SER A 35 12.78 -18.57 -0.02
CA SER A 35 11.43 -18.91 -0.48
C SER A 35 11.30 -18.77 -1.99
N PRO A 36 10.56 -19.68 -2.67
CA PRO A 36 10.19 -19.49 -4.08
C PRO A 36 9.40 -18.20 -4.32
N LEU A 37 8.82 -17.65 -3.25
CA LEU A 37 8.04 -16.40 -3.31
C LEU A 37 8.89 -15.14 -3.29
N HIS A 38 10.20 -15.27 -3.10
CA HIS A 38 11.10 -14.12 -2.97
C HIS A 38 10.96 -13.14 -4.15
N SER A 39 10.93 -13.66 -5.37
CA SER A 39 10.76 -12.83 -6.57
C SER A 39 9.37 -12.17 -6.63
N VAL A 40 8.32 -12.87 -6.17
CA VAL A 40 6.97 -12.32 -6.11
C VAL A 40 6.91 -11.16 -5.12
N LEU A 41 7.53 -11.33 -3.94
CA LEU A 41 7.58 -10.27 -2.93
C LEU A 41 8.32 -9.02 -3.45
N TRP A 42 9.40 -9.22 -4.20
CA TRP A 42 10.11 -8.11 -4.84
C TRP A 42 9.24 -7.38 -5.86
N GLU A 43 8.51 -8.11 -6.66
CA GLU A 43 7.62 -7.53 -7.67
C GLU A 43 6.51 -6.71 -7.00
N ILE A 44 5.87 -7.26 -5.97
CA ILE A 44 4.83 -6.55 -5.23
C ILE A 44 5.38 -5.26 -4.61
N ARG A 45 6.55 -5.35 -3.98
CA ARG A 45 7.18 -4.17 -3.38
C ARG A 45 7.43 -3.07 -4.41
N ARG A 46 7.93 -3.45 -5.58
CA ARG A 46 8.18 -2.49 -6.67
C ARG A 46 6.90 -1.79 -7.09
N GLU A 47 5.79 -2.51 -7.15
CA GLU A 47 4.50 -1.93 -7.51
C GLU A 47 3.99 -0.96 -6.45
N HIS A 48 4.23 -1.24 -5.17
CA HIS A 48 3.90 -0.29 -4.10
C HIS A 48 4.77 0.98 -4.17
N ILE A 49 6.04 0.85 -4.53
CA ILE A 49 6.91 2.02 -4.75
C ILE A 49 6.36 2.88 -5.89
N ASN A 50 5.91 2.25 -6.97
CA ASN A 50 5.31 2.94 -8.11
C ASN A 50 4.01 3.66 -7.69
N SER A 51 3.15 3.00 -6.93
CA SER A 51 1.92 3.60 -6.43
C SER A 51 2.19 4.79 -5.52
N ALA A 52 3.18 4.69 -4.65
CA ALA A 52 3.61 5.81 -3.80
C ALA A 52 4.02 7.02 -4.65
N GLN A 53 4.73 6.78 -5.75
CA GLN A 53 5.14 7.87 -6.65
C GLN A 53 3.94 8.54 -7.34
N ILE A 54 2.97 7.74 -7.78
CA ILE A 54 1.73 8.26 -8.37
C ILE A 54 1.02 9.17 -7.37
N LEU A 55 0.91 8.74 -6.12
CA LEU A 55 0.27 9.52 -5.06
C LEU A 55 1.03 10.82 -4.76
N ARG A 56 2.36 10.78 -4.74
CA ARG A 56 3.17 11.99 -4.58
C ARG A 56 2.92 12.99 -5.70
N ASP A 57 2.88 12.50 -6.94
CA ASP A 57 2.64 13.35 -8.11
C ASP A 57 1.26 14.01 -8.04
N LEU A 58 0.23 13.24 -7.64
CA LEU A 58 -1.11 13.79 -7.44
C LEU A 58 -1.14 14.86 -6.36
N MET A 59 -0.43 14.64 -5.25
CA MET A 59 -0.32 15.64 -4.18
C MET A 59 0.35 16.92 -4.66
N HIS A 60 1.45 16.79 -5.41
CA HIS A 60 2.13 17.96 -5.98
C HIS A 60 1.21 18.76 -6.91
N GLN A 61 0.41 18.06 -7.72
CA GLN A 61 -0.59 18.70 -8.59
C GLN A 61 -1.64 19.47 -7.79
N HIS A 62 -1.92 19.04 -6.56
CA HIS A 62 -2.90 19.68 -5.67
C HIS A 62 -2.24 20.60 -4.63
N GLY A 63 -0.96 20.91 -4.79
CA GLY A 63 -0.24 21.83 -3.90
C GLY A 63 0.04 21.27 -2.50
N GLY A 64 0.02 19.94 -2.35
CA GLY A 64 0.27 19.28 -1.07
C GLY A 64 1.74 18.96 -0.83
N GLU A 65 2.05 18.65 0.42
CA GLU A 65 3.38 18.25 0.87
C GLU A 65 3.35 16.76 1.24
N PRO A 66 3.85 15.86 0.36
CA PRO A 66 3.80 14.42 0.64
C PRO A 66 4.64 14.02 1.84
N SER A 67 4.11 13.08 2.64
CA SER A 67 4.87 12.43 3.71
C SER A 67 6.06 11.66 3.13
N THR A 68 7.14 11.56 3.90
CA THR A 68 8.37 10.85 3.49
C THR A 68 8.47 9.47 4.14
N SER A 69 7.59 9.17 5.10
CA SER A 69 7.58 7.90 5.82
C SER A 69 6.16 7.47 6.11
N SER A 70 5.98 6.21 6.48
CA SER A 70 4.68 5.65 6.82
C SER A 70 4.07 6.24 8.10
N GLY A 71 4.88 6.83 8.96
CA GLY A 71 4.42 7.34 10.25
C GLY A 71 3.89 6.22 11.14
N SER A 72 2.65 6.38 11.66
CA SER A 72 2.02 5.38 12.51
C SER A 72 1.74 4.04 11.82
N TRP A 73 1.77 4.00 10.49
CA TRP A 73 1.60 2.77 9.71
C TRP A 73 2.80 1.82 9.81
N GLY A 74 3.97 2.30 10.28
CA GLY A 74 5.17 1.48 10.46
C GLY A 74 4.97 0.27 11.36
N SER A 75 3.96 0.28 12.24
CA SER A 75 3.62 -0.85 13.11
C SER A 75 3.20 -2.10 12.31
N LEU A 76 2.73 -1.94 11.09
CA LEU A 76 2.33 -3.06 10.24
C LEU A 76 3.54 -3.92 9.86
N ALA A 77 4.67 -3.30 9.53
CA ALA A 77 5.92 -4.02 9.23
C ALA A 77 6.36 -4.88 10.41
N GLY A 78 6.30 -4.33 11.63
CA GLY A 78 6.61 -5.06 12.84
C GLY A 78 5.68 -6.24 13.08
N THR A 79 4.41 -6.10 12.76
CA THR A 79 3.42 -7.17 12.88
C THR A 79 3.76 -8.35 11.97
N VAL A 80 4.08 -8.09 10.68
CA VAL A 80 4.44 -9.14 9.74
C VAL A 80 5.71 -9.86 10.19
N GLU A 81 6.71 -9.13 10.64
CA GLU A 81 7.97 -9.68 11.12
C GLU A 81 7.76 -10.59 12.33
N THR A 82 6.94 -10.15 13.28
CA THR A 82 6.60 -10.93 14.49
C THR A 82 5.85 -12.20 14.12
N VAL A 83 4.86 -12.12 13.25
CA VAL A 83 4.09 -13.27 12.79
C VAL A 83 5.01 -14.27 12.10
N ALA A 84 5.90 -13.80 11.22
CA ALA A 84 6.84 -14.66 10.51
C ALA A 84 7.79 -15.38 11.48
N ALA A 85 8.25 -14.70 12.52
CA ALA A 85 9.15 -15.27 13.52
C ALA A 85 8.50 -16.39 14.34
N TRP A 86 7.20 -16.23 14.68
CA TRP A 86 6.50 -17.18 15.54
C TRP A 86 5.76 -18.27 14.79
N PHE A 87 5.20 -17.97 13.62
CA PHE A 87 4.26 -18.86 12.93
C PHE A 87 4.68 -19.25 11.51
N GLY A 88 5.73 -18.63 10.97
CA GLY A 88 6.28 -18.99 9.67
C GLY A 88 5.62 -18.29 8.47
N LEU A 89 5.95 -18.80 7.29
CA LEU A 89 5.62 -18.18 6.02
C LEU A 89 4.11 -18.08 5.75
N ASP A 90 3.36 -19.14 6.00
CA ASP A 90 1.92 -19.15 5.68
C ASP A 90 1.17 -18.06 6.44
N PHE A 91 1.49 -17.87 7.71
CA PHE A 91 0.88 -16.81 8.51
C PHE A 91 1.34 -15.43 8.08
N ALA A 92 2.62 -15.30 7.68
CA ALA A 92 3.14 -14.04 7.15
C ALA A 92 2.41 -13.65 5.85
N LEU A 93 2.18 -14.61 4.95
CA LEU A 93 1.44 -14.38 3.71
C LEU A 93 -0.01 -13.96 4.01
N ALA A 94 -0.65 -14.58 5.00
CA ALA A 94 -1.99 -14.18 5.41
C ALA A 94 -2.01 -12.74 5.93
N ALA A 95 -1.00 -12.34 6.70
CA ALA A 95 -0.88 -10.97 7.19
C ALA A 95 -0.67 -9.97 6.04
N LEU A 96 0.15 -10.33 5.05
CA LEU A 96 0.35 -9.50 3.86
C LEU A 96 -0.95 -9.35 3.07
N GLN A 97 -1.72 -10.44 2.90
CA GLN A 97 -3.02 -10.37 2.25
C GLN A 97 -3.98 -9.42 2.98
N GLN A 98 -4.00 -9.46 4.31
CA GLN A 98 -4.84 -8.56 5.09
C GLN A 98 -4.43 -7.10 4.90
N GLY A 99 -3.14 -6.83 4.80
CA GLY A 99 -2.63 -5.50 4.47
C GLY A 99 -3.11 -5.01 3.12
N GLU A 100 -3.05 -5.88 2.09
CA GLU A 100 -3.54 -5.55 0.75
C GLU A 100 -5.04 -5.27 0.76
N LYS A 101 -5.82 -6.10 1.44
CA LYS A 101 -7.28 -5.91 1.57
C LYS A 101 -7.62 -4.61 2.29
N HIS A 102 -6.83 -4.24 3.29
CA HIS A 102 -6.99 -2.96 3.98
C HIS A 102 -6.77 -1.80 3.02
N GLY A 103 -5.73 -1.85 2.20
CA GLY A 103 -5.45 -0.85 1.17
C GLY A 103 -6.59 -0.76 0.16
N ILE A 104 -7.14 -1.89 -0.28
CA ILE A 104 -8.28 -1.93 -1.18
C ILE A 104 -9.47 -1.18 -0.56
N ARG A 105 -9.76 -1.42 0.71
CA ARG A 105 -10.87 -0.73 1.41
C ARG A 105 -10.62 0.79 1.46
N GLU A 106 -9.41 1.22 1.74
CA GLU A 106 -9.09 2.65 1.79
C GLU A 106 -9.26 3.31 0.43
N TYR A 107 -8.83 2.67 -0.64
CA TYR A 107 -9.05 3.19 -2.00
C TYR A 107 -10.55 3.26 -2.33
N HIS A 108 -11.33 2.25 -1.95
CA HIS A 108 -12.78 2.28 -2.16
C HIS A 108 -13.45 3.40 -1.37
N GLU A 109 -13.01 3.66 -0.14
CA GLU A 109 -13.52 4.79 0.64
C GLU A 109 -13.25 6.13 -0.07
N ALA A 110 -12.06 6.29 -0.63
CA ALA A 110 -11.72 7.48 -1.40
C ALA A 110 -12.61 7.64 -2.65
N LEU A 111 -12.92 6.52 -3.33
CA LEU A 111 -13.84 6.54 -4.48
C LEU A 111 -15.25 6.98 -4.10
N LEU A 112 -15.69 6.71 -2.88
CA LEU A 112 -17.02 7.07 -2.39
C LEU A 112 -17.08 8.49 -1.84
N ASP A 113 -15.94 9.15 -1.67
CA ASP A 113 -15.87 10.50 -1.10
C ASP A 113 -16.27 11.53 -2.16
N HIS A 114 -17.34 12.27 -1.91
CA HIS A 114 -17.88 13.27 -2.84
C HIS A 114 -16.97 14.47 -3.03
N ASN A 115 -16.05 14.72 -2.09
CA ASN A 115 -15.13 15.85 -2.15
C ASN A 115 -13.82 15.53 -2.84
N VAL A 116 -13.64 14.29 -3.31
CA VAL A 116 -12.47 13.88 -4.10
C VAL A 116 -12.84 13.97 -5.57
N GLY A 117 -12.05 14.72 -6.34
CA GLY A 117 -12.30 14.95 -7.76
C GLY A 117 -12.02 13.75 -8.65
N HIS A 118 -12.48 13.85 -9.91
CA HIS A 118 -12.38 12.74 -10.86
C HIS A 118 -10.94 12.39 -11.24
N VAL A 119 -10.02 13.35 -11.26
CA VAL A 119 -8.60 13.07 -11.59
C VAL A 119 -8.02 12.05 -10.62
N VAL A 120 -8.25 12.24 -9.32
CA VAL A 120 -7.80 11.31 -8.30
C VAL A 120 -8.55 9.97 -8.41
N LYS A 121 -9.85 10.01 -8.60
CA LYS A 121 -10.67 8.79 -8.73
C LYS A 121 -10.28 7.96 -9.94
N ASP A 122 -9.99 8.60 -11.07
CA ASP A 122 -9.51 7.90 -12.26
C ASP A 122 -8.16 7.22 -12.00
N ALA A 123 -7.24 7.91 -11.33
CA ALA A 123 -5.96 7.31 -10.96
C ALA A 123 -6.15 6.09 -10.05
N ILE A 124 -7.07 6.17 -9.08
CA ILE A 124 -7.39 5.04 -8.20
C ILE A 124 -7.89 3.86 -9.01
N ARG A 125 -8.90 4.06 -9.87
CA ARG A 125 -9.51 2.98 -10.66
C ARG A 125 -8.53 2.36 -11.65
N ASP A 126 -7.73 3.18 -12.31
CA ASP A 126 -6.93 2.73 -13.45
C ASP A 126 -5.53 2.28 -13.07
N GLN A 127 -4.93 2.85 -12.01
CA GLN A 127 -3.53 2.65 -11.70
C GLN A 127 -3.25 2.14 -10.29
N LEU A 128 -4.02 2.57 -9.29
CA LEU A 128 -3.68 2.31 -7.89
C LEU A 128 -4.38 1.08 -7.31
N LEU A 129 -5.64 0.85 -7.68
CA LEU A 129 -6.43 -0.25 -7.17
C LEU A 129 -6.13 -1.59 -7.85
N PRO A 130 -5.97 -1.68 -9.18
CA PRO A 130 -5.73 -2.95 -9.85
C PRO A 130 -4.51 -3.73 -9.34
N PRO A 131 -3.35 -3.11 -9.04
CA PRO A 131 -2.22 -3.86 -8.48
C PRO A 131 -2.56 -4.56 -7.16
N LEU A 132 -3.34 -3.93 -6.28
CA LEU A 132 -3.69 -4.52 -4.98
C LEU A 132 -4.51 -5.80 -5.15
N HIS A 133 -5.46 -5.81 -6.08
CA HIS A 133 -6.24 -7.02 -6.39
C HIS A 133 -5.32 -8.13 -6.90
N ARG A 134 -4.37 -7.80 -7.75
CA ARG A 134 -3.38 -8.75 -8.26
C ARG A 134 -2.52 -9.32 -7.13
N HIS A 135 -2.09 -8.47 -6.18
CA HIS A 135 -1.28 -8.89 -5.04
C HIS A 135 -2.02 -9.89 -4.17
N VAL A 136 -3.30 -9.66 -3.90
CA VAL A 136 -4.13 -10.59 -3.13
C VAL A 136 -4.14 -11.97 -3.81
N GLU A 137 -4.32 -12.02 -5.13
CA GLU A 137 -4.30 -13.26 -5.89
C GLU A 137 -2.93 -13.96 -5.84
N LEU A 138 -1.86 -13.20 -6.05
CA LEU A 138 -0.50 -13.75 -6.02
C LEU A 138 -0.16 -14.34 -4.65
N LEU A 139 -0.55 -13.68 -3.58
CA LEU A 139 -0.28 -14.14 -2.21
C LEU A 139 -1.15 -15.36 -1.85
N ALA A 140 -2.34 -15.48 -2.43
CA ALA A 140 -3.24 -16.59 -2.18
C ALA A 140 -2.77 -17.89 -2.83
N HIS A 141 -2.08 -17.82 -3.97
CA HIS A 141 -1.63 -18.95 -4.75
C HIS A 141 -0.16 -19.29 -4.57
N SER A 142 0.41 -18.82 -3.48
CA SER A 142 1.84 -18.98 -3.21
C SER A 142 2.15 -20.13 -2.27
#